data_f5695145bad858d6a5718e0a870822ef
#
_entry.id   f5695145bad858d6a5718e0a870822ef
#
_cell.length_a   1.000
_cell.length_b   1.000
_cell.length_c   1.000
_cell.angle_alpha   90.00
_cell.angle_beta   90.00
_cell.angle_gamma   90.00
#
_symmetry.space_group_name_H-M   'P 1'
#
loop_
_entity.id
_entity.type
_entity.pdbx_description
1 polymer ?
#
loop_
_entity_poly.entity_id
_entity_poly.type
_entity_poly.pdbx_seq_one_letter_code
_entity_poly.pdbx_strand_id
1 'polypeptide(L)'
;MIDTLMLSRIQFAANISFHILFPMITIAMCWFLVYFKIRLHTSGDPVWMRAYRFWVKVFALTFAIGVVSGITMSFQFGTNWPGYMETVGNIAGPLLGYEVLTAFFLEATFLGIMLFGMDRLSPRLHTFSTVIVAL
;
A
#
# COMPACT_ATOMS: atom_id res chain seq x y z
N MET A 1 7.87 -9.74 36.37
CA MET A 1 8.15 -8.50 35.62
C MET A 1 8.26 -8.85 34.14
N ILE A 2 7.64 -8.09 33.26
CA ILE A 2 7.81 -8.27 31.80
C ILE A 2 9.17 -7.67 31.44
N ASP A 3 10.05 -8.47 30.85
CA ASP A 3 11.37 -8.08 30.42
C ASP A 3 11.28 -7.19 29.16
N THR A 4 12.27 -6.29 28.98
CA THR A 4 12.37 -5.41 27.79
C THR A 4 12.33 -6.20 26.49
N LEU A 5 12.99 -7.36 26.44
CA LEU A 5 12.97 -8.25 25.28
C LEU A 5 11.54 -8.73 24.96
N MET A 6 10.78 -9.13 25.99
CA MET A 6 9.41 -9.57 25.82
C MET A 6 8.52 -8.43 25.34
N LEU A 7 8.68 -7.21 25.86
CA LEU A 7 7.96 -6.03 25.40
C LEU A 7 8.24 -5.72 23.93
N SER A 8 9.51 -5.77 23.53
CA SER A 8 9.91 -5.55 22.11
C SER A 8 9.30 -6.58 21.19
N ARG A 9 9.25 -7.85 21.60
CA ARG A 9 8.59 -8.92 20.83
C ARG A 9 7.09 -8.73 20.72
N ILE A 10 6.41 -8.36 21.79
CA ILE A 10 4.96 -8.08 21.80
C ILE A 10 4.64 -6.90 20.91
N GLN A 11 5.42 -5.81 21.01
CA GLN A 11 5.25 -4.63 20.18
C GLN A 11 5.39 -4.95 18.69
N PHE A 12 6.44 -5.67 18.30
CA PHE A 12 6.64 -6.07 16.92
C PHE A 12 5.53 -7.01 16.44
N ALA A 13 5.17 -8.02 17.25
CA ALA A 13 4.11 -8.96 16.93
C ALA A 13 2.76 -8.27 16.72
N ALA A 14 2.42 -7.30 17.55
CA ALA A 14 1.20 -6.51 17.41
C ALA A 14 1.23 -5.68 16.11
N ASN A 15 2.35 -5.01 15.82
CA ASN A 15 2.47 -4.19 14.63
C ASN A 15 2.43 -5.03 13.34
N ILE A 16 3.18 -6.12 13.25
CA ILE A 16 3.18 -6.97 12.05
C ILE A 16 1.82 -7.64 11.81
N SER A 17 1.14 -8.08 12.88
CA SER A 17 -0.19 -8.68 12.78
C SER A 17 -1.23 -7.67 12.29
N PHE A 18 -1.11 -6.43 12.71
CA PHE A 18 -1.95 -5.34 12.22
C PHE A 18 -1.61 -4.97 10.79
N HIS A 19 -0.32 -4.74 10.50
CA HIS A 19 0.15 -4.27 9.21
C HIS A 19 -0.19 -5.22 8.06
N ILE A 20 0.00 -6.52 8.24
CA ILE A 20 -0.15 -7.51 7.16
C ILE A 20 -1.54 -7.54 6.54
N LEU A 21 -2.57 -7.10 7.26
CA LEU A 21 -3.94 -7.05 6.77
C LEU A 21 -4.10 -6.05 5.62
N PHE A 22 -3.44 -4.90 5.69
CA PHE A 22 -3.64 -3.81 4.72
C PHE A 22 -3.04 -4.10 3.35
N PRO A 23 -1.78 -4.54 3.21
CA PRO A 23 -1.24 -4.95 1.92
C PRO A 23 -2.07 -6.07 1.26
N MET A 24 -2.51 -7.07 2.01
CA MET A 24 -3.33 -8.15 1.47
C MET A 24 -4.66 -7.62 0.90
N ILE A 25 -5.32 -6.71 1.61
CA ILE A 25 -6.57 -6.09 1.17
C ILE A 25 -6.31 -5.18 -0.04
N THR A 26 -5.27 -4.34 0.00
CA THR A 26 -5.00 -3.37 -1.06
C THR A 26 -4.57 -4.04 -2.36
N ILE A 27 -3.76 -5.09 -2.31
CA ILE A 27 -3.39 -5.88 -3.50
C ILE A 27 -4.66 -6.42 -4.18
N ALA A 28 -5.55 -7.07 -3.43
CA ALA A 28 -6.80 -7.58 -3.98
C ALA A 28 -7.69 -6.47 -4.53
N MET A 29 -7.88 -5.37 -3.77
CA MET A 29 -8.73 -4.25 -4.17
C MET A 29 -8.25 -3.55 -5.43
N CYS A 30 -6.93 -3.41 -5.63
CA CYS A 30 -6.38 -2.77 -6.81
C CYS A 30 -6.79 -3.51 -8.10
N TRP A 31 -6.77 -4.84 -8.09
CA TRP A 31 -7.23 -5.65 -9.22
C TRP A 31 -8.74 -5.50 -9.47
N PHE A 32 -9.56 -5.35 -8.42
CA PHE A 32 -10.97 -5.00 -8.61
C PHE A 32 -11.14 -3.62 -9.23
N LEU A 33 -10.33 -2.62 -8.84
CA LEU A 33 -10.36 -1.29 -9.46
C LEU A 33 -9.96 -1.35 -10.94
N VAL A 34 -8.95 -2.13 -11.30
CA VAL A 34 -8.60 -2.40 -12.72
C VAL A 34 -9.77 -3.06 -13.46
N TYR A 35 -10.40 -4.07 -12.85
CA TYR A 35 -11.57 -4.74 -13.44
C TYR A 35 -12.71 -3.75 -13.70
N PHE A 36 -13.04 -2.86 -12.76
CA PHE A 36 -14.07 -1.84 -12.97
C PHE A 36 -13.74 -0.91 -14.13
N LYS A 37 -12.48 -0.53 -14.30
CA LYS A 37 -12.02 0.29 -15.44
C LYS A 37 -12.15 -0.45 -16.77
N ILE A 38 -11.78 -1.71 -16.82
CA ILE A 38 -11.95 -2.55 -18.02
C ILE A 38 -13.45 -2.67 -18.36
N ARG A 39 -14.29 -2.98 -17.38
CA ARG A 39 -15.74 -3.09 -17.58
C ARG A 39 -16.38 -1.78 -18.04
N LEU A 40 -15.93 -0.65 -17.51
CA LEU A 40 -16.38 0.66 -17.96
C LEU A 40 -16.04 0.89 -19.45
N HIS A 41 -14.81 0.56 -19.86
CA HIS A 41 -14.39 0.71 -21.26
C HIS A 41 -15.10 -0.22 -22.22
N THR A 42 -15.46 -1.44 -21.79
CA THR A 42 -16.09 -2.45 -22.65
C THR A 42 -17.60 -2.31 -22.73
N SER A 43 -18.28 -1.94 -21.64
CA SER A 43 -19.74 -1.84 -21.59
C SER A 43 -20.28 -0.41 -21.76
N GLY A 44 -19.46 0.60 -21.45
CA GLY A 44 -19.88 2.00 -21.39
C GLY A 44 -20.84 2.32 -20.25
N ASP A 45 -21.21 1.34 -19.39
CA ASP A 45 -22.18 1.52 -18.33
C ASP A 45 -21.60 2.36 -17.19
N PRO A 46 -22.23 3.50 -16.85
CA PRO A 46 -21.76 4.40 -15.78
C PRO A 46 -21.79 3.77 -14.37
N VAL A 47 -22.43 2.62 -14.19
CA VAL A 47 -22.42 1.90 -12.90
C VAL A 47 -21.00 1.53 -12.49
N TRP A 48 -20.15 1.18 -13.46
CA TRP A 48 -18.76 0.83 -13.21
C TRP A 48 -17.92 2.02 -12.74
N MET A 49 -18.21 3.22 -13.24
CA MET A 49 -17.56 4.44 -12.75
C MET A 49 -18.00 4.77 -11.32
N ARG A 50 -19.28 4.57 -10.98
CA ARG A 50 -19.76 4.77 -9.60
C ARG A 50 -19.11 3.78 -8.64
N ALA A 51 -19.01 2.51 -9.01
CA ALA A 51 -18.30 1.49 -8.24
C ALA A 51 -16.83 1.87 -8.05
N TYR A 52 -16.14 2.24 -9.13
CA TYR A 52 -14.75 2.69 -9.06
C TYR A 52 -14.56 3.88 -8.10
N ARG A 53 -15.38 4.93 -8.22
CA ARG A 53 -15.30 6.13 -7.37
C ARG A 53 -15.54 5.83 -5.89
N PHE A 54 -16.36 4.87 -5.58
CA PHE A 54 -16.57 4.43 -4.20
C PHE A 54 -15.34 3.65 -3.69
N TRP A 55 -14.96 2.60 -4.41
CA TRP A 55 -13.93 1.67 -3.95
C TRP A 55 -12.52 2.27 -3.97
N VAL A 56 -12.21 3.21 -4.85
CA VAL A 56 -10.90 3.88 -4.82
C VAL A 56 -10.69 4.70 -3.55
N LYS A 57 -11.74 5.23 -2.94
CA LYS A 57 -11.64 5.93 -1.65
C LYS A 57 -11.38 4.97 -0.51
N VAL A 58 -12.05 3.82 -0.50
CA VAL A 58 -11.80 2.75 0.47
C VAL A 58 -10.36 2.24 0.33
N PHE A 59 -9.93 1.99 -0.91
CA PHE A 59 -8.54 1.64 -1.22
C PHE A 59 -7.55 2.67 -0.67
N ALA A 60 -7.75 3.96 -0.93
CA ALA A 60 -6.86 5.02 -0.48
C ALA A 60 -6.73 5.08 1.05
N LEU A 61 -7.84 4.91 1.76
CA LEU A 61 -7.84 4.88 3.22
C LEU A 61 -7.06 3.66 3.75
N THR A 62 -7.33 2.49 3.20
CA THR A 62 -6.66 1.23 3.57
C THR A 62 -5.16 1.31 3.28
N PHE A 63 -4.80 1.85 2.11
CA PHE A 63 -3.42 2.08 1.72
C PHE A 63 -2.70 3.02 2.69
N ALA A 64 -3.30 4.17 3.04
CA ALA A 64 -2.70 5.12 3.98
C ALA A 64 -2.41 4.49 5.35
N ILE A 65 -3.33 3.68 5.88
CA ILE A 65 -3.12 2.96 7.14
C ILE A 65 -1.99 1.94 7.00
N GLY A 66 -1.94 1.23 5.87
CA GLY A 66 -0.86 0.29 5.54
C GLY A 66 0.50 0.99 5.53
N VAL A 67 0.63 2.13 4.86
CA VAL A 67 1.86 2.92 4.80
C VAL A 67 2.31 3.35 6.19
N VAL A 68 1.42 3.91 7.03
CA VAL A 68 1.76 4.36 8.38
C VAL A 68 2.28 3.22 9.25
N SER A 69 1.59 2.07 9.23
CA SER A 69 2.00 0.89 10.00
C SER A 69 3.28 0.25 9.45
N GLY A 70 3.47 0.28 8.14
CA GLY A 70 4.67 -0.23 7.45
C GLY A 70 5.92 0.57 7.77
N ILE A 71 5.83 1.89 7.80
CA ILE A 71 6.95 2.75 8.23
C ILE A 71 7.35 2.42 9.66
N THR A 72 6.37 2.32 10.56
CA THR A 72 6.62 1.93 11.95
C THR A 72 7.34 0.58 12.02
N MET A 73 6.93 -0.39 11.22
CA MET A 73 7.55 -1.72 11.14
C MET A 73 8.98 -1.65 10.62
N SER A 74 9.25 -0.83 9.61
CA SER A 74 10.61 -0.65 9.05
C SER A 74 11.58 -0.15 10.11
N PHE A 75 11.16 0.77 10.98
CA PHE A 75 11.98 1.21 12.13
C PHE A 75 12.17 0.09 13.16
N GLN A 76 11.16 -0.73 13.40
CA GLN A 76 11.22 -1.82 14.38
C GLN A 76 12.21 -2.92 14.01
N PHE A 77 12.55 -3.11 12.74
CA PHE A 77 13.63 -4.02 12.35
C PHE A 77 14.98 -3.63 12.95
N GLY A 78 15.25 -2.32 13.10
CA GLY A 78 16.47 -1.84 13.77
C GLY A 78 16.35 -1.75 15.29
N THR A 79 15.21 -1.29 15.81
CA THR A 79 15.04 -1.01 17.24
C THR A 79 14.68 -2.26 18.05
N ASN A 80 13.87 -3.16 17.51
CA ASN A 80 13.39 -4.35 18.23
C ASN A 80 14.21 -5.60 17.89
N TRP A 81 14.94 -5.59 16.76
CA TRP A 81 15.71 -6.71 16.25
C TRP A 81 17.13 -6.30 15.83
N PRO A 82 17.94 -5.69 16.74
CA PRO A 82 19.26 -5.17 16.37
C PRO A 82 20.18 -6.26 15.80
N GLY A 83 20.22 -7.46 16.38
CA GLY A 83 21.03 -8.56 15.87
C GLY A 83 20.65 -9.03 14.46
N TYR A 84 19.38 -8.90 14.06
CA TYR A 84 18.97 -9.13 12.68
C TYR A 84 19.62 -8.08 11.75
N MET A 85 19.54 -6.81 12.10
CA MET A 85 20.11 -5.74 11.28
C MET A 85 21.65 -5.73 11.29
N GLU A 86 22.29 -6.18 12.36
CA GLU A 86 23.75 -6.38 12.39
C GLU A 86 24.18 -7.49 11.40
N THR A 87 23.37 -8.52 11.25
CA THR A 87 23.69 -9.68 10.39
C THR A 87 23.37 -9.42 8.92
N VAL A 88 22.19 -8.85 8.61
CA VAL A 88 21.68 -8.74 7.24
C VAL A 88 21.36 -7.31 6.81
N GLY A 89 21.64 -6.32 7.65
CA GLY A 89 21.26 -4.92 7.40
C GLY A 89 21.88 -4.30 6.16
N ASN A 90 23.05 -4.79 5.73
CA ASN A 90 23.70 -4.40 4.47
C ASN A 90 22.86 -4.78 3.22
N ILE A 91 21.98 -5.78 3.32
CA ILE A 91 21.05 -6.19 2.27
C ILE A 91 19.65 -5.70 2.58
N ALA A 92 19.15 -5.98 3.79
CA ALA A 92 17.80 -5.64 4.20
C ALA A 92 17.55 -4.11 4.26
N GLY A 93 18.54 -3.34 4.70
CA GLY A 93 18.43 -1.88 4.78
C GLY A 93 18.12 -1.20 3.44
N PRO A 94 18.94 -1.42 2.39
CA PRO A 94 18.62 -0.91 1.05
C PRO A 94 17.27 -1.39 0.51
N LEU A 95 16.89 -2.65 0.72
CA LEU A 95 15.60 -3.19 0.26
C LEU A 95 14.42 -2.50 0.94
N LEU A 96 14.47 -2.33 2.26
CA LEU A 96 13.47 -1.55 3.01
C LEU A 96 13.42 -0.09 2.55
N GLY A 97 14.58 0.51 2.23
CA GLY A 97 14.66 1.85 1.66
C GLY A 97 13.97 1.94 0.30
N TYR A 98 14.17 0.98 -0.59
CA TYR A 98 13.49 0.92 -1.89
C TYR A 98 11.99 0.73 -1.73
N GLU A 99 11.53 -0.10 -0.81
CA GLU A 99 10.12 -0.29 -0.50
C GLU A 99 9.45 1.02 -0.09
N VAL A 100 10.07 1.75 0.85
CA VAL A 100 9.57 3.06 1.30
C VAL A 100 9.53 4.07 0.14
N LEU A 101 10.59 4.14 -0.68
CA LEU A 101 10.62 5.02 -1.85
C LEU A 101 9.52 4.68 -2.86
N THR A 102 9.31 3.39 -3.14
CA THR A 102 8.26 2.93 -4.06
C THR A 102 6.88 3.28 -3.53
N ALA A 103 6.58 2.95 -2.26
CA ALA A 103 5.30 3.24 -1.64
C ALA A 103 4.97 4.74 -1.62
N PHE A 104 5.96 5.60 -1.28
CA PHE A 104 5.71 7.04 -1.19
C PHE A 104 5.71 7.76 -2.53
N PHE A 105 6.71 7.52 -3.38
CA PHE A 105 6.87 8.33 -4.58
C PHE A 105 6.12 7.76 -5.77
N LEU A 106 6.06 6.47 -5.93
CA LEU A 106 5.39 5.85 -7.06
C LEU A 106 3.91 5.61 -6.74
N GLU A 107 3.62 4.81 -5.73
CA GLU A 107 2.24 4.41 -5.43
C GLU A 107 1.39 5.59 -4.96
N ALA A 108 1.87 6.43 -4.04
CA ALA A 108 1.11 7.59 -3.57
C ALA A 108 0.87 8.62 -4.69
N THR A 109 1.82 8.80 -5.61
CA THR A 109 1.64 9.68 -6.77
C THR A 109 0.54 9.16 -7.69
N PHE A 110 0.60 7.88 -8.07
CA PHE A 110 -0.43 7.29 -8.93
C PHE A 110 -1.78 7.15 -8.22
N LEU A 111 -1.80 6.90 -6.91
CA LEU A 111 -3.02 6.95 -6.11
C LEU A 111 -3.65 8.35 -6.13
N GLY A 112 -2.83 9.41 -6.02
CA GLY A 112 -3.29 10.78 -6.20
C GLY A 112 -3.97 11.00 -7.56
N ILE A 113 -3.40 10.45 -8.63
CA ILE A 113 -3.99 10.46 -9.97
C ILE A 113 -5.32 9.68 -9.99
N MET A 114 -5.38 8.52 -9.37
CA MET A 114 -6.60 7.70 -9.30
C MET A 114 -7.75 8.42 -8.58
N LEU A 115 -7.44 9.21 -7.55
CA LEU A 115 -8.44 9.95 -6.75
C LEU A 115 -8.88 11.25 -7.41
N PHE A 116 -7.95 12.03 -7.92
CA PHE A 116 -8.17 13.42 -8.33
C PHE A 116 -8.06 13.64 -9.84
N GLY A 117 -7.57 12.65 -10.58
CA GLY A 117 -7.34 12.73 -12.02
C GLY A 117 -8.54 12.37 -12.90
N MET A 118 -9.65 11.87 -12.32
CA MET A 118 -10.77 11.31 -13.09
C MET A 118 -11.38 12.28 -14.12
N ASP A 119 -11.49 13.56 -13.75
CA ASP A 119 -12.10 14.59 -14.60
C ASP A 119 -11.05 15.49 -15.28
N ARG A 120 -9.76 15.22 -15.05
CA ARG A 120 -8.63 16.03 -15.55
C ARG A 120 -7.76 15.32 -16.58
N LEU A 121 -7.77 14.00 -16.57
CA LEU A 121 -6.92 13.17 -17.44
C LEU A 121 -7.73 12.38 -18.46
N SER A 122 -7.06 11.99 -19.55
CA SER A 122 -7.69 11.08 -20.50
C SER A 122 -8.03 9.74 -19.82
N PRO A 123 -9.14 9.07 -20.23
CA PRO A 123 -9.55 7.80 -19.65
C PRO A 123 -8.46 6.72 -19.72
N ARG A 124 -7.63 6.75 -20.77
CA ARG A 124 -6.51 5.81 -20.95
C ARG A 124 -5.40 6.02 -19.92
N LEU A 125 -4.99 7.28 -19.71
CA LEU A 125 -3.93 7.61 -18.76
C LEU A 125 -4.38 7.31 -17.31
N HIS A 126 -5.62 7.62 -16.99
CA HIS A 126 -6.19 7.30 -15.68
C HIS A 126 -6.28 5.78 -15.44
N THR A 127 -6.64 4.99 -16.46
CA THR A 127 -6.64 3.52 -16.36
C THR A 127 -5.22 2.97 -16.22
N PHE A 128 -4.27 3.53 -16.96
CA PHE A 128 -2.84 3.19 -16.84
C PHE A 128 -2.34 3.41 -15.40
N SER A 129 -2.70 4.54 -14.77
CA SER A 129 -2.34 4.81 -13.37
C SER A 129 -2.91 3.76 -12.42
N THR A 130 -4.15 3.30 -12.64
CA THR A 130 -4.74 2.23 -11.84
C THR A 130 -4.00 0.90 -12.01
N VAL A 131 -3.53 0.60 -13.23
CA VAL A 131 -2.76 -0.63 -13.51
C VAL A 131 -1.37 -0.57 -12.86
N ILE A 132 -0.69 0.59 -12.90
CA ILE A 132 0.62 0.75 -12.26
C ILE A 132 0.55 0.52 -10.76
N VAL A 133 -0.51 0.99 -10.09
CA VAL A 133 -0.68 0.76 -8.65
C VAL A 133 -1.05 -0.70 -8.33
N ALA A 134 -1.59 -1.45 -9.30
CA ALA A 134 -1.96 -2.86 -9.12
C ALA A 134 -0.80 -3.83 -9.36
N LEU A 135 0.29 -3.40 -10.00
CA LEU A 135 1.49 -4.21 -10.31
C LEU A 135 2.53 -4.12 -9.19
#